data_129dbf3edbdf50a710f73927d7f044e2
#
_entry.id   129dbf3edbdf50a710f73927d7f044e2
#
_cell.length_a   1.000
_cell.length_b   1.000
_cell.length_c   1.000
_cell.angle_alpha   90.00
_cell.angle_beta   90.00
_cell.angle_gamma   90.00
#
_symmetry.space_group_name_H-M   'P 1'
#
loop_
_entity.id
_entity.type
_entity.pdbx_description
1 polymer ?
#
loop_
_entity_poly.entity_id
_entity_poly.type
_entity_poly.pdbx_seq_one_letter_code
_entity_poly.pdbx_strand_id
1 'polypeptide(L)'
;MATNDNNIENKIIETAQQLFVKNGFTDTNMSDIVAAVGINRPTLHYYFRTKDKMFQAVFGNIILSLAPEIQGIMVQDKPISERIGRVVDAYFKIFTDNPSLPIFIVREIERDMPHLISTARALELERYFHEIGVKLQKEMDSGKLKQDPMHFIPSTGFWYFLSWQKN
;
A
#
# COMPACT_ATOMS: atom_id res chain seq x y z
N MET A 1 -0.67 -5.62 -30.36
CA MET A 1 -1.48 -4.50 -29.82
C MET A 1 -1.40 -4.41 -28.28
N ALA A 2 -1.36 -5.50 -27.51
CA ALA A 2 -1.33 -5.49 -26.05
C ALA A 2 -0.11 -4.80 -25.39
N THR A 3 1.05 -4.80 -26.01
CA THR A 3 2.28 -4.19 -25.46
C THR A 3 2.28 -2.67 -25.41
N ASN A 4 1.53 -2.02 -26.31
CA ASN A 4 1.47 -0.54 -26.36
C ASN A 4 0.45 0.01 -25.35
N ASP A 5 -0.64 -0.72 -25.09
CA ASP A 5 -1.66 -0.36 -24.09
C ASP A 5 -1.10 -0.43 -22.66
N ASN A 6 -0.36 -1.49 -22.31
CA ASN A 6 0.31 -1.59 -21.00
C ASN A 6 1.33 -0.48 -20.77
N ASN A 7 2.00 0.01 -21.82
CA ASN A 7 2.98 1.09 -21.71
C ASN A 7 2.30 2.43 -21.38
N ILE A 8 1.15 2.71 -22.00
CA ILE A 8 0.38 3.94 -21.74
C ILE A 8 -0.23 3.90 -20.34
N GLU A 9 -0.83 2.79 -19.94
CA GLU A 9 -1.41 2.61 -18.60
C GLU A 9 -0.36 2.81 -17.51
N ASN A 10 0.80 2.17 -17.61
CA ASN A 10 1.91 2.33 -16.67
C ASN A 10 2.38 3.78 -16.59
N LYS A 11 2.54 4.45 -17.74
CA LYS A 11 2.91 5.87 -17.78
C LYS A 11 1.88 6.75 -17.08
N ILE A 12 0.59 6.46 -17.24
CA ILE A 12 -0.48 7.18 -16.54
C ILE A 12 -0.35 6.96 -15.02
N ILE A 13 -0.18 5.72 -14.55
CA ILE A 13 -0.05 5.39 -13.13
C ILE A 13 1.17 6.07 -12.52
N GLU A 14 2.33 5.99 -13.15
CA GLU A 14 3.57 6.62 -12.67
C GLU A 14 3.44 8.13 -12.55
N THR A 15 2.86 8.79 -13.58
CA THR A 15 2.64 10.23 -13.57
C THR A 15 1.62 10.64 -12.51
N ALA A 16 0.52 9.89 -12.39
CA ALA A 16 -0.48 10.11 -11.35
C ALA A 16 0.09 9.91 -9.95
N GLN A 17 0.96 8.91 -9.75
CA GLN A 17 1.67 8.69 -8.49
C GLN A 17 2.51 9.91 -8.11
N GLN A 18 3.29 10.47 -9.04
CA GLN A 18 4.09 11.67 -8.78
C GLN A 18 3.22 12.85 -8.35
N LEU A 19 2.08 13.05 -9.00
CA LEU A 19 1.16 14.13 -8.66
C LEU A 19 0.47 13.91 -7.30
N PHE A 20 -0.01 12.70 -7.02
CA PHE A 20 -0.63 12.38 -5.73
C PHE A 20 0.37 12.47 -4.58
N VAL A 21 1.59 11.97 -4.77
CA VAL A 21 2.66 12.07 -3.75
C VAL A 21 3.04 13.51 -3.47
N LYS A 22 3.09 14.35 -4.52
CA LYS A 22 3.44 15.78 -4.39
C LYS A 22 2.32 16.61 -3.79
N ASN A 23 1.09 16.48 -4.30
CA ASN A 23 -0.02 17.39 -4.03
C ASN A 23 -1.06 16.78 -3.06
N GLY A 24 -1.05 15.47 -2.84
CA GLY A 24 -2.11 14.72 -2.14
C GLY A 24 -3.30 14.38 -3.04
N PHE A 25 -4.20 13.55 -2.51
CA PHE A 25 -5.40 13.15 -3.24
C PHE A 25 -6.30 14.35 -3.54
N THR A 26 -6.57 15.21 -2.57
CA THR A 26 -7.54 16.31 -2.71
C THR A 26 -7.17 17.26 -3.83
N ASP A 27 -5.93 17.71 -3.89
CA ASP A 27 -5.45 18.78 -4.77
C ASP A 27 -4.99 18.30 -6.15
N THR A 28 -5.01 17.00 -6.41
CA THR A 28 -4.73 16.43 -7.73
C THR A 28 -6.02 16.23 -8.52
N ASN A 29 -6.14 16.82 -9.70
CA ASN A 29 -7.28 16.65 -10.59
C ASN A 29 -6.97 15.75 -11.78
N MET A 30 -8.00 15.10 -12.35
CA MET A 30 -7.85 14.28 -13.56
C MET A 30 -7.29 15.08 -14.74
N SER A 31 -7.60 16.39 -14.82
CA SER A 31 -7.07 17.28 -15.85
C SER A 31 -5.56 17.52 -15.70
N ASP A 32 -5.05 17.58 -14.48
CA ASP A 32 -3.61 17.73 -14.22
C ASP A 32 -2.85 16.49 -14.68
N ILE A 33 -3.44 15.31 -14.45
CA ILE A 33 -2.89 14.03 -14.91
C ILE A 33 -2.86 13.98 -16.45
N VAL A 34 -3.96 14.35 -17.12
CA VAL A 34 -4.05 14.45 -18.59
C VAL A 34 -2.94 15.33 -19.15
N ALA A 35 -2.76 16.54 -18.57
CA ALA A 35 -1.74 17.49 -19.00
C ALA A 35 -0.32 16.95 -18.78
N ALA A 36 -0.05 16.36 -17.62
CA ALA A 36 1.26 15.85 -17.28
C ALA A 36 1.67 14.60 -18.09
N VAL A 37 0.74 13.71 -18.39
CA VAL A 37 0.99 12.53 -19.25
C VAL A 37 1.14 12.91 -20.71
N GLY A 38 0.49 14.00 -21.15
CA GLY A 38 0.43 14.44 -22.54
C GLY A 38 -0.56 13.63 -23.39
N ILE A 39 -1.68 13.22 -22.79
CA ILE A 39 -2.77 12.50 -23.48
C ILE A 39 -4.05 13.34 -23.52
N ASN A 40 -5.07 12.88 -24.20
CA ASN A 40 -6.38 13.52 -24.17
C ASN A 40 -7.28 12.93 -23.06
N ARG A 41 -8.32 13.66 -22.66
CA ARG A 41 -9.26 13.25 -21.61
C ARG A 41 -10.00 11.94 -21.90
N PRO A 42 -10.49 11.67 -23.13
CA PRO A 42 -11.07 10.37 -23.47
C PRO A 42 -10.13 9.20 -23.24
N THR A 43 -8.85 9.34 -23.58
CA THR A 43 -7.84 8.30 -23.34
C THR A 43 -7.68 8.03 -21.85
N LEU A 44 -7.58 9.06 -20.99
CA LEU A 44 -7.51 8.84 -19.56
C LEU A 44 -8.76 8.14 -19.03
N HIS A 45 -9.96 8.56 -19.47
CA HIS A 45 -11.23 7.95 -19.07
C HIS A 45 -11.42 6.51 -19.53
N TYR A 46 -10.75 6.11 -20.60
CA TYR A 46 -10.73 4.72 -21.04
C TYR A 46 -10.05 3.82 -20.01
N TYR A 47 -8.90 4.22 -19.46
CA TYR A 47 -8.17 3.47 -18.44
C TYR A 47 -8.77 3.68 -17.04
N PHE A 48 -9.04 4.94 -16.67
CA PHE A 48 -9.45 5.32 -15.33
C PHE A 48 -10.62 6.29 -15.38
N ARG A 49 -11.82 5.78 -15.10
CA ARG A 49 -13.06 6.56 -15.18
C ARG A 49 -13.21 7.61 -14.09
N THR A 50 -12.61 7.38 -12.93
CA THR A 50 -12.74 8.26 -11.75
C THR A 50 -11.38 8.46 -11.10
N LYS A 51 -11.27 9.55 -10.32
CA LYS A 51 -10.10 9.85 -9.51
C LYS A 51 -9.83 8.75 -8.47
N ASP A 52 -10.89 8.17 -7.89
CA ASP A 52 -10.77 7.06 -6.94
C ASP A 52 -10.18 5.81 -7.58
N LYS A 53 -10.61 5.47 -8.81
CA LYS A 53 -10.02 4.34 -9.55
C LYS A 53 -8.56 4.58 -9.90
N MET A 54 -8.20 5.80 -10.25
CA MET A 54 -6.81 6.21 -10.44
C MET A 54 -6.02 6.09 -9.15
N PHE A 55 -6.56 6.58 -8.03
CA PHE A 55 -5.93 6.48 -6.72
C PHE A 55 -5.75 5.02 -6.29
N GLN A 56 -6.76 4.17 -6.47
CA GLN A 56 -6.66 2.73 -6.20
C GLN A 56 -5.51 2.08 -6.97
N ALA A 57 -5.35 2.40 -8.26
CA ALA A 57 -4.26 1.87 -9.07
C ALA A 57 -2.89 2.36 -8.57
N VAL A 58 -2.75 3.66 -8.27
CA VAL A 58 -1.52 4.25 -7.74
C VAL A 58 -1.17 3.68 -6.38
N PHE A 59 -2.13 3.66 -5.45
CA PHE A 59 -1.94 3.13 -4.10
C PHE A 59 -1.61 1.63 -4.14
N GLY A 60 -2.33 0.89 -4.99
CA GLY A 60 -2.04 -0.53 -5.23
C GLY A 60 -0.63 -0.76 -5.73
N ASN A 61 -0.18 0.00 -6.70
CA ASN A 61 1.19 -0.10 -7.23
C ASN A 61 2.25 0.13 -6.15
N ILE A 62 2.04 1.14 -5.28
CA ILE A 62 2.94 1.42 -4.15
C ILE A 62 2.94 0.25 -3.17
N ILE A 63 1.79 -0.20 -2.70
CA ILE A 63 1.71 -1.24 -1.68
C ILE A 63 2.14 -2.60 -2.21
N LEU A 64 1.75 -2.94 -3.44
CA LEU A 64 2.11 -4.21 -4.06
C LEU A 64 3.60 -4.31 -4.41
N SER A 65 4.31 -3.19 -4.50
CA SER A 65 5.77 -3.21 -4.60
C SER A 65 6.46 -3.61 -3.28
N LEU A 66 5.77 -3.45 -2.14
CA LEU A 66 6.28 -3.66 -0.78
C LEU A 66 5.77 -4.91 -0.11
N ALA A 67 4.47 -5.15 -0.19
CA ALA A 67 3.78 -6.17 0.58
C ALA A 67 4.34 -7.59 0.36
N PRO A 68 4.68 -8.03 -0.87
CA PRO A 68 5.28 -9.34 -1.09
C PRO A 68 6.66 -9.50 -0.44
N GLU A 69 7.48 -8.46 -0.45
CA GLU A 69 8.81 -8.49 0.17
C GLU A 69 8.68 -8.59 1.70
N ILE A 70 7.84 -7.77 2.30
CA ILE A 70 7.57 -7.79 3.75
C ILE A 70 7.00 -9.14 4.18
N GLN A 71 6.03 -9.66 3.44
CA GLN A 71 5.48 -11.00 3.68
C GLN A 71 6.58 -12.06 3.58
N GLY A 72 7.36 -12.05 2.50
CA GLY A 72 8.44 -13.00 2.28
C GLY A 72 9.50 -12.97 3.39
N ILE A 73 9.78 -11.82 4.01
CA ILE A 73 10.65 -11.71 5.19
C ILE A 73 9.97 -12.27 6.43
N MET A 74 8.72 -11.89 6.67
CA MET A 74 8.02 -12.20 7.92
C MET A 74 7.61 -13.67 8.08
N VAL A 75 7.44 -14.41 6.99
CA VAL A 75 7.10 -15.84 7.04
C VAL A 75 8.31 -16.78 7.15
N GLN A 76 9.54 -16.27 7.09
CA GLN A 76 10.76 -17.08 7.21
C GLN A 76 10.88 -17.76 8.58
N ASP A 77 11.55 -18.91 8.63
CA ASP A 77 11.82 -19.60 9.88
C ASP A 77 13.13 -19.08 10.50
N LYS A 78 13.09 -17.81 10.94
CA LYS A 78 14.18 -17.08 11.57
C LYS A 78 13.67 -16.36 12.82
N PRO A 79 14.55 -16.01 13.77
CA PRO A 79 14.16 -15.23 14.94
C PRO A 79 13.39 -13.97 14.54
N ILE A 80 12.34 -13.64 15.31
CA ILE A 80 11.49 -12.47 15.02
C ILE A 80 12.30 -11.16 14.96
N SER A 81 13.31 -11.02 15.83
CA SER A 81 14.19 -9.84 15.85
C SER A 81 14.96 -9.66 14.52
N GLU A 82 15.44 -10.76 13.92
CA GLU A 82 16.12 -10.69 12.62
C GLU A 82 15.13 -10.30 11.52
N ARG A 83 13.94 -10.90 11.51
CA ARG A 83 12.90 -10.57 10.54
C ARG A 83 12.47 -9.12 10.63
N ILE A 84 12.25 -8.59 11.84
CA ILE A 84 11.91 -7.18 12.05
C ILE A 84 13.04 -6.27 11.56
N GLY A 85 14.30 -6.58 11.88
CA GLY A 85 15.44 -5.81 11.38
C GLY A 85 15.43 -5.69 9.86
N ARG A 86 15.23 -6.81 9.15
CA ARG A 86 15.17 -6.83 7.69
C ARG A 86 13.96 -6.06 7.11
N VAL A 87 12.82 -6.09 7.80
CA VAL A 87 11.65 -5.28 7.42
C VAL A 87 11.96 -3.80 7.55
N VAL A 88 12.62 -3.40 8.64
CA VAL A 88 13.07 -2.01 8.83
C VAL A 88 14.03 -1.58 7.72
N ASP A 89 15.00 -2.42 7.38
CA ASP A 89 15.96 -2.15 6.29
C ASP A 89 15.24 -1.99 4.93
N ALA A 90 14.25 -2.85 4.64
CA ALA A 90 13.45 -2.77 3.43
C ALA A 90 12.67 -1.45 3.35
N TYR A 91 11.98 -1.05 4.43
CA TYR A 91 11.29 0.24 4.50
C TYR A 91 12.26 1.43 4.39
N PHE A 92 13.39 1.35 5.08
CA PHE A 92 14.40 2.42 5.03
C PHE A 92 14.90 2.66 3.61
N LYS A 93 15.20 1.58 2.88
CA LYS A 93 15.62 1.66 1.48
C LYS A 93 14.56 2.37 0.62
N ILE A 94 13.30 1.92 0.71
CA ILE A 94 12.22 2.48 -0.10
C ILE A 94 11.97 3.96 0.20
N PHE A 95 12.01 4.35 1.48
CA PHE A 95 11.80 5.73 1.88
C PHE A 95 12.99 6.62 1.54
N THR A 96 14.20 6.06 1.50
CA THR A 96 15.38 6.77 1.01
C THR A 96 15.29 7.01 -0.50
N ASP A 97 14.86 6.01 -1.25
CA ASP A 97 14.68 6.12 -2.70
C ASP A 97 13.48 7.03 -3.07
N ASN A 98 12.48 7.15 -2.17
CA ASN A 98 11.26 7.93 -2.37
C ASN A 98 10.92 8.78 -1.13
N PRO A 99 11.64 9.88 -0.84
CA PRO A 99 11.49 10.65 0.41
C PRO A 99 10.10 11.25 0.64
N SER A 100 9.34 11.50 -0.41
CA SER A 100 7.98 12.05 -0.32
C SER A 100 6.91 11.00 0.00
N LEU A 101 7.24 9.72 -0.12
CA LEU A 101 6.27 8.63 0.07
C LEU A 101 5.76 8.50 1.52
N PRO A 102 6.60 8.58 2.56
CA PRO A 102 6.13 8.56 3.95
C PRO A 102 5.14 9.70 4.25
N ILE A 103 5.44 10.91 3.76
CA ILE A 103 4.57 12.08 3.94
C ILE A 103 3.23 11.87 3.24
N PHE A 104 3.24 11.32 2.03
CA PHE A 104 2.03 10.98 1.30
C PHE A 104 1.17 9.98 2.08
N ILE A 105 1.76 8.89 2.59
CA ILE A 105 1.04 7.88 3.36
C ILE A 105 0.40 8.49 4.61
N VAL A 106 1.14 9.29 5.38
CA VAL A 106 0.62 9.94 6.59
C VAL A 106 -0.53 10.89 6.24
N ARG A 107 -0.38 11.73 5.21
CA ARG A 107 -1.44 12.64 4.75
C ARG A 107 -2.73 11.89 4.36
N GLU A 108 -2.62 10.77 3.67
CA GLU A 108 -3.78 9.99 3.27
C GLU A 108 -4.45 9.29 4.46
N ILE A 109 -3.67 8.86 5.45
CA ILE A 109 -4.17 8.33 6.72
C ILE A 109 -4.99 9.40 7.46
N GLU A 110 -4.46 10.62 7.58
CA GLU A 110 -5.13 11.75 8.26
C GLU A 110 -6.34 12.26 7.49
N ARG A 111 -6.29 12.26 6.15
CA ARG A 111 -7.35 12.76 5.29
C ARG A 111 -8.62 11.91 5.36
N ASP A 112 -8.50 10.62 5.14
CA ASP A 112 -9.64 9.71 5.01
C ASP A 112 -9.24 8.24 5.20
N MET A 113 -9.10 7.83 6.45
CA MET A 113 -8.80 6.45 6.81
C MET A 113 -9.83 5.44 6.24
N PRO A 114 -11.15 5.68 6.30
CA PRO A 114 -12.14 4.81 5.67
C PRO A 114 -11.90 4.60 4.18
N HIS A 115 -11.51 5.65 3.44
CA HIS A 115 -11.19 5.54 2.01
C HIS A 115 -9.96 4.64 1.78
N LEU A 116 -8.90 4.80 2.57
CA LEU A 116 -7.73 3.91 2.51
C LEU A 116 -8.08 2.46 2.80
N ILE A 117 -8.89 2.21 3.82
CA ILE A 117 -9.38 0.88 4.18
C ILE A 117 -10.16 0.25 3.03
N SER A 118 -11.10 0.98 2.45
CA SER A 118 -11.88 0.50 1.32
C SER A 118 -11.00 0.19 0.09
N THR A 119 -9.99 1.03 -0.15
CA THR A 119 -9.01 0.86 -1.24
C THR A 119 -8.18 -0.40 -1.04
N ALA A 120 -7.63 -0.61 0.15
CA ALA A 120 -6.83 -1.79 0.45
C ALA A 120 -7.64 -3.10 0.40
N ARG A 121 -8.91 -3.05 0.81
CA ARG A 121 -9.84 -4.18 0.68
C ARG A 121 -10.14 -4.48 -0.79
N ALA A 122 -10.38 -3.44 -1.61
CA ALA A 122 -10.61 -3.60 -3.05
C ALA A 122 -9.39 -4.19 -3.79
N LEU A 123 -8.19 -4.03 -3.23
CA LEU A 123 -6.92 -4.56 -3.74
C LEU A 123 -6.53 -5.92 -3.12
N GLU A 124 -7.40 -6.49 -2.28
CA GLU A 124 -7.17 -7.77 -1.59
C GLU A 124 -5.84 -7.82 -0.83
N LEU A 125 -5.39 -6.68 -0.27
CA LEU A 125 -4.12 -6.59 0.45
C LEU A 125 -4.12 -7.41 1.74
N GLU A 126 -5.28 -7.80 2.22
CA GLU A 126 -5.47 -8.62 3.44
C GLU A 126 -4.73 -9.95 3.36
N ARG A 127 -4.58 -10.53 2.15
CA ARG A 127 -3.89 -11.81 1.94
C ARG A 127 -2.44 -11.80 2.44
N TYR A 128 -1.72 -10.70 2.23
CA TYR A 128 -0.32 -10.58 2.67
C TYR A 128 -0.21 -10.56 4.20
N PHE A 129 -1.12 -9.85 4.86
CA PHE A 129 -1.14 -9.75 6.33
C PHE A 129 -1.68 -11.04 6.96
N HIS A 130 -2.61 -11.73 6.30
CA HIS A 130 -3.14 -12.99 6.79
C HIS A 130 -2.04 -14.04 6.97
N GLU A 131 -1.19 -14.26 5.98
CA GLU A 131 -0.10 -15.25 6.07
C GLU A 131 0.92 -14.91 7.16
N ILE A 132 1.26 -13.63 7.30
CA ILE A 132 2.10 -13.15 8.40
C ILE A 132 1.45 -13.48 9.74
N GLY A 133 0.16 -13.16 9.90
CA GLY A 133 -0.59 -13.44 11.11
C GLY A 133 -0.63 -14.92 11.47
N VAL A 134 -0.90 -15.78 10.50
CA VAL A 134 -0.89 -17.25 10.68
C VAL A 134 0.49 -17.73 11.15
N LYS A 135 1.59 -17.22 10.56
CA LYS A 135 2.95 -17.57 10.96
C LYS A 135 3.24 -17.15 12.40
N LEU A 136 2.92 -15.90 12.76
CA LEU A 136 3.15 -15.38 14.11
C LEU A 136 2.31 -16.12 15.15
N GLN A 137 1.04 -16.46 14.85
CA GLN A 137 0.20 -17.25 15.75
C GLN A 137 0.79 -18.63 16.02
N LYS A 138 1.26 -19.35 15.00
CA LYS A 138 1.95 -20.64 15.17
C LYS A 138 3.20 -20.52 16.04
N GLU A 139 3.95 -19.44 15.94
CA GLU A 139 5.13 -19.20 16.76
C GLU A 139 4.76 -18.89 18.23
N MET A 140 3.67 -18.18 18.47
CA MET A 140 3.12 -17.97 19.81
C MET A 140 2.62 -19.29 20.41
N ASP A 141 1.86 -20.08 19.65
CA ASP A 141 1.33 -21.36 20.11
C ASP A 141 2.43 -22.36 20.44
N SER A 142 3.57 -22.30 19.73
CA SER A 142 4.74 -23.14 19.99
C SER A 142 5.68 -22.61 21.09
N GLY A 143 5.38 -21.46 21.68
CA GLY A 143 6.22 -20.82 22.71
C GLY A 143 7.49 -20.15 22.19
N LYS A 144 7.67 -20.05 20.87
CA LYS A 144 8.78 -19.30 20.24
C LYS A 144 8.63 -17.79 20.41
N LEU A 145 7.39 -17.31 20.52
CA LEU A 145 7.05 -15.93 20.82
C LEU A 145 6.19 -15.88 22.08
N LYS A 146 6.37 -14.82 22.92
CA LYS A 146 5.44 -14.57 24.01
C LYS A 146 4.06 -14.28 23.46
N GLN A 147 3.04 -14.88 24.09
CA GLN A 147 1.66 -14.47 23.85
C GLN A 147 1.51 -13.02 24.32
N ASP A 148 1.21 -12.11 23.41
CA ASP A 148 0.82 -10.76 23.76
C ASP A 148 -0.69 -10.75 24.05
N PRO A 149 -1.15 -10.23 25.22
CA PRO A 149 -2.57 -10.06 25.49
C PRO A 149 -3.28 -9.06 24.57
N MET A 150 -2.56 -8.21 23.84
CA MET A 150 -3.12 -7.47 22.71
C MET A 150 -3.34 -8.46 21.57
N HIS A 151 -4.57 -8.88 21.44
CA HIS A 151 -5.05 -9.79 20.39
C HIS A 151 -4.57 -9.37 19.02
N PHE A 152 -3.42 -9.90 18.60
CA PHE A 152 -3.00 -9.87 17.21
C PHE A 152 -3.93 -10.83 16.44
N ILE A 153 -5.10 -10.34 16.08
CA ILE A 153 -6.07 -11.13 15.31
C ILE A 153 -5.54 -11.24 13.88
N PRO A 154 -5.19 -12.45 13.41
CA PRO A 154 -4.54 -12.66 12.12
C PRO A 154 -5.33 -12.13 10.92
N SER A 155 -6.64 -11.99 11.04
CA SER A 155 -7.54 -11.55 9.96
C SER A 155 -7.85 -10.05 9.95
N THR A 156 -7.51 -9.30 11.03
CA THR A 156 -7.94 -7.90 11.19
C THR A 156 -6.88 -6.99 11.81
N GLY A 157 -5.70 -7.51 12.17
CA GLY A 157 -4.70 -6.82 13.01
C GLY A 157 -4.27 -5.44 12.51
N PHE A 158 -3.97 -5.29 11.23
CA PHE A 158 -3.66 -3.98 10.64
C PHE A 158 -4.88 -3.05 10.66
N TRP A 159 -6.07 -3.59 10.43
CA TRP A 159 -7.33 -2.84 10.41
C TRP A 159 -7.82 -2.49 11.81
N TYR A 160 -7.56 -3.33 12.82
CA TYR A 160 -7.89 -3.05 14.21
C TYR A 160 -6.99 -1.96 14.79
N PHE A 161 -5.69 -1.99 14.49
CA PHE A 161 -4.77 -0.91 14.87
C PHE A 161 -5.22 0.43 14.28
N LEU A 162 -5.66 0.44 13.02
CA LEU A 162 -6.16 1.64 12.35
C LEU A 162 -7.55 2.08 12.85
N SER A 163 -8.39 1.18 13.35
CA SER A 163 -9.71 1.51 13.88
C SER A 163 -9.67 1.95 15.35
N TRP A 164 -8.66 1.52 16.12
CA TRP A 164 -8.54 1.83 17.55
C TRP A 164 -8.18 3.30 17.83
N GLN A 165 -7.57 4.01 16.88
CA GLN A 165 -7.28 5.44 17.04
C GLN A 165 -8.54 6.35 16.99
N LYS A 166 -9.74 5.81 16.83
CA LYS A 166 -11.00 6.60 16.78
C LYS A 166 -11.82 6.59 18.07
N ASN A 167 -11.32 6.02 19.15
CA ASN A 167 -11.89 6.15 20.51
C ASN A 167 -10.85 6.83 21.42
#